data_0b2f31394bc0637149187663255500fb
#
_entry.id   0b2f31394bc0637149187663255500fb
#
_cell.length_a   1.000
_cell.length_b   1.000
_cell.length_c   1.000
_cell.angle_alpha   90.00
_cell.angle_beta   90.00
_cell.angle_gamma   90.00
#
_symmetry.space_group_name_H-M   'P 1'
#
loop_
_entity.id
_entity.type
_entity.pdbx_description
1 polymer ?
#
loop_
_entity_poly.entity_id
_entity_poly.type
_entity_poly.pdbx_seq_one_letter_code
_entity_poly.pdbx_strand_id
1 'polypeptide(L)'
;MQTEKTVETKRITGGGVRSSNIELFRIVSMAVIVAHHYVVNSGLEEVMVGSTALRFKDYFLLRWGWGGKTGINCFVLITGYFMCKSQITAKKFIKLLAEVEFYNIIIYAVFCLTGYTTFAWKAFLDRIILFKSISDGFTSCFLLFYLLIPFLNKLISALTEKEHRLLLAWCLVVYTLIPSLGGWVTFNYITWFSIIYLVVAYLRLYPKAWMENEKVCAAAAAGSLLLSWLSVVGVAYFSSKMEMGLVWPYYYCVADSNKLLALTTAVCAFLFFKNLKMGYSKTINTIAASAFGVLCIHANSDMMRQWLWRDVCNNVGAYQTNYTVLHAVGCVVVIYVVCTMIDALRIRLLERPLLRCLDEKMAQKAAAW
;
A
#
# COMPACT_ATOMS: atom_id res chain seq x y z
N MET A 1 -1.66 -31.38 -43.88
CA MET A 1 -0.36 -30.81 -43.50
C MET A 1 -0.67 -29.66 -42.54
N GLN A 2 -0.81 -30.00 -41.27
CA GLN A 2 -1.06 -29.05 -40.17
C GLN A 2 0.30 -28.71 -39.55
N THR A 3 0.69 -27.46 -39.63
CA THR A 3 1.86 -26.94 -38.93
C THR A 3 1.44 -26.48 -37.54
N GLU A 4 1.63 -27.34 -36.54
CA GLU A 4 1.60 -26.98 -35.14
C GLU A 4 2.73 -26.00 -34.85
N LYS A 5 2.37 -24.76 -34.50
CA LYS A 5 3.30 -23.81 -33.87
C LYS A 5 3.44 -24.19 -32.40
N THR A 6 4.48 -24.95 -32.11
CA THR A 6 4.95 -25.23 -30.76
C THR A 6 5.37 -23.92 -30.10
N VAL A 7 4.58 -23.45 -29.13
CA VAL A 7 4.98 -22.36 -28.23
C VAL A 7 6.01 -22.93 -27.28
N GLU A 8 7.27 -22.62 -27.53
CA GLU A 8 8.41 -22.97 -26.71
C GLU A 8 8.30 -22.29 -25.33
N THR A 9 7.88 -23.06 -24.33
CA THR A 9 7.86 -22.64 -22.94
C THR A 9 9.30 -22.60 -22.43
N LYS A 10 9.98 -21.47 -22.61
CA LYS A 10 11.26 -21.22 -21.94
C LYS A 10 11.09 -21.30 -20.43
N ARG A 11 11.48 -22.39 -19.82
CA ARG A 11 11.75 -22.48 -18.37
C ARG A 11 12.87 -21.51 -18.04
N ILE A 12 12.53 -20.34 -17.51
CA ILE A 12 13.49 -19.37 -17.01
C ILE A 12 13.67 -19.67 -15.52
N THR A 13 14.83 -20.18 -15.18
CA THR A 13 15.37 -20.27 -13.84
C THR A 13 15.43 -18.88 -13.19
N GLY A 14 14.68 -18.64 -12.13
CA GLY A 14 14.97 -17.64 -11.11
C GLY A 14 14.53 -16.19 -11.34
N GLY A 15 13.88 -15.82 -12.46
CA GLY A 15 13.38 -14.46 -12.67
C GLY A 15 12.15 -14.43 -13.58
N GLY A 16 10.96 -14.69 -13.03
CA GLY A 16 9.72 -14.59 -13.80
C GLY A 16 9.55 -13.16 -14.38
N VAL A 17 9.14 -13.07 -15.65
CA VAL A 17 8.80 -11.79 -16.27
C VAL A 17 7.71 -11.11 -15.42
N ARG A 18 7.98 -9.87 -14.96
CA ARG A 18 7.01 -9.11 -14.16
C ARG A 18 5.74 -8.88 -14.98
N SER A 19 4.60 -9.11 -14.35
CA SER A 19 3.28 -8.91 -14.94
C SER A 19 2.92 -7.43 -14.91
N SER A 20 3.00 -6.74 -16.04
CA SER A 20 2.85 -5.27 -16.09
C SER A 20 1.48 -4.77 -15.60
N ASN A 21 0.42 -5.57 -15.72
CA ASN A 21 -0.90 -5.26 -15.17
C ASN A 21 -0.89 -5.18 -13.63
N ILE A 22 -0.24 -6.12 -12.95
CA ILE A 22 -0.09 -6.10 -11.48
C ILE A 22 0.89 -4.97 -11.07
N GLU A 23 1.92 -4.72 -11.84
CA GLU A 23 2.84 -3.61 -11.57
C GLU A 23 2.14 -2.24 -11.77
N LEU A 24 1.25 -2.11 -12.77
CA LEU A 24 0.39 -0.93 -12.91
C LEU A 24 -0.52 -0.76 -11.68
N PHE A 25 -1.10 -1.85 -11.19
CA PHE A 25 -1.90 -1.81 -9.96
C PHE A 25 -1.09 -1.33 -8.76
N ARG A 26 0.17 -1.72 -8.65
CA ARG A 26 1.09 -1.24 -7.61
C ARG A 26 1.30 0.27 -7.68
N ILE A 27 1.49 0.81 -8.90
CA ILE A 27 1.63 2.26 -9.13
C ILE A 27 0.37 3.00 -8.70
N VAL A 28 -0.80 2.54 -9.17
CA VAL A 28 -2.09 3.15 -8.84
C VAL A 28 -2.35 3.10 -7.34
N SER A 29 -2.10 1.97 -6.68
CA SER A 29 -2.27 1.82 -5.23
C SER A 29 -1.39 2.80 -4.45
N MET A 30 -0.14 3.01 -4.86
CA MET A 30 0.74 3.98 -4.23
C MET A 30 0.30 5.42 -4.51
N ALA A 31 -0.13 5.75 -5.72
CA ALA A 31 -0.66 7.09 -6.02
C ALA A 31 -1.88 7.44 -5.16
N VAL A 32 -2.76 6.47 -4.92
CA VAL A 32 -3.92 6.63 -4.02
C VAL A 32 -3.47 6.85 -2.55
N ILE A 33 -2.40 6.20 -2.10
CA ILE A 33 -1.82 6.44 -0.77
C ILE A 33 -1.21 7.84 -0.67
N VAL A 34 -0.49 8.30 -1.69
CA VAL A 34 0.06 9.68 -1.73
C VAL A 34 -1.06 10.71 -1.70
N ALA A 35 -2.14 10.49 -2.48
CA ALA A 35 -3.33 11.36 -2.49
C ALA A 35 -4.03 11.40 -1.11
N HIS A 36 -4.11 10.28 -0.41
CA HIS A 36 -4.61 10.23 0.96
C HIS A 36 -3.76 11.08 1.91
N HIS A 37 -2.44 10.92 1.87
CA HIS A 37 -1.53 11.67 2.73
C HIS A 37 -1.55 13.18 2.43
N TYR A 38 -1.81 13.58 1.19
CA TYR A 38 -2.03 14.98 0.84
C TYR A 38 -3.19 15.60 1.67
N VAL A 39 -4.23 14.83 1.94
CA VAL A 39 -5.41 15.34 2.69
C VAL A 39 -5.21 15.18 4.20
N VAL A 40 -4.89 13.96 4.67
CA VAL A 40 -4.96 13.66 6.11
C VAL A 40 -3.72 14.09 6.90
N ASN A 41 -2.58 14.36 6.25
CA ASN A 41 -1.35 14.75 6.94
C ASN A 41 -1.02 16.26 6.84
N SER A 42 -1.92 17.06 6.31
CA SER A 42 -1.64 18.47 5.96
C SER A 42 -2.36 19.50 6.80
N GLY A 43 -3.29 19.10 7.64
CA GLY A 43 -4.20 20.03 8.36
C GLY A 43 -5.43 20.43 7.55
N LEU A 44 -5.65 19.84 6.36
CA LEU A 44 -6.82 20.12 5.54
C LEU A 44 -8.11 19.64 6.18
N GLU A 45 -8.08 18.53 6.91
CA GLU A 45 -9.27 18.02 7.61
C GLU A 45 -9.76 19.02 8.64
N GLU A 46 -8.88 19.60 9.45
CA GLU A 46 -9.21 20.61 10.46
C GLU A 46 -9.83 21.85 9.84
N VAL A 47 -9.33 22.30 8.68
CA VAL A 47 -9.87 23.48 7.97
C VAL A 47 -11.22 23.20 7.32
N MET A 48 -11.41 22.02 6.74
CA MET A 48 -12.70 21.61 6.15
C MET A 48 -13.78 21.46 7.20
N VAL A 49 -13.40 20.98 8.37
CA VAL A 49 -14.24 20.76 9.54
C VAL A 49 -14.74 22.07 10.18
N GLY A 50 -13.88 23.06 10.27
CA GLY A 50 -14.26 24.39 10.78
C GLY A 50 -15.18 25.15 9.83
N SER A 51 -15.50 24.59 8.65
CA SER A 51 -16.41 25.22 7.67
C SER A 51 -17.86 24.87 7.97
N THR A 52 -18.73 25.90 8.09
CA THR A 52 -20.17 25.72 8.33
C THR A 52 -20.92 25.07 7.16
N ALA A 53 -20.32 25.06 5.97
CA ALA A 53 -20.90 24.43 4.78
C ALA A 53 -19.78 23.90 3.87
N LEU A 54 -19.87 22.62 3.50
CA LEU A 54 -18.93 22.01 2.57
C LEU A 54 -19.14 22.55 1.15
N ARG A 55 -18.06 22.96 0.50
CA ARG A 55 -18.02 23.48 -0.87
C ARG A 55 -17.61 22.36 -1.84
N PHE A 56 -17.70 22.59 -3.13
CA PHE A 56 -17.29 21.64 -4.16
C PHE A 56 -15.86 21.12 -3.95
N LYS A 57 -14.91 22.00 -3.60
CA LYS A 57 -13.51 21.60 -3.35
C LYS A 57 -13.36 20.69 -2.14
N ASP A 58 -14.19 20.82 -1.13
CA ASP A 58 -14.17 19.97 0.07
C ASP A 58 -14.61 18.55 -0.28
N TYR A 59 -15.71 18.40 -1.03
CA TYR A 59 -16.14 17.11 -1.56
C TYR A 59 -15.13 16.49 -2.53
N PHE A 60 -14.40 17.30 -3.30
CA PHE A 60 -13.31 16.81 -4.13
C PHE A 60 -12.17 16.26 -3.26
N LEU A 61 -11.70 17.03 -2.27
CA LEU A 61 -10.60 16.63 -1.40
C LEU A 61 -10.94 15.39 -0.58
N LEU A 62 -12.15 15.28 -0.05
CA LEU A 62 -12.60 14.10 0.66
C LEU A 62 -12.56 12.85 -0.23
N ARG A 63 -13.04 12.97 -1.48
CA ARG A 63 -12.90 11.88 -2.46
C ARG A 63 -11.46 11.62 -2.89
N TRP A 64 -10.61 12.65 -2.92
CA TRP A 64 -9.19 12.52 -3.25
C TRP A 64 -8.43 11.75 -2.18
N GLY A 65 -8.75 12.00 -0.90
CA GLY A 65 -8.11 11.36 0.25
C GLY A 65 -8.69 10.00 0.68
N TRP A 66 -9.75 9.49 0.07
CA TRP A 66 -10.51 8.31 0.54
C TRP A 66 -9.68 7.02 0.64
N GLY A 67 -8.67 6.87 -0.21
CA GLY A 67 -8.17 5.53 -0.58
C GLY A 67 -6.93 5.06 0.17
N GLY A 68 -6.41 5.77 1.17
CA GLY A 68 -5.15 5.40 1.82
C GLY A 68 -5.15 3.99 2.42
N LYS A 69 -6.16 3.66 3.18
CA LYS A 69 -6.30 2.35 3.82
C LYS A 69 -6.62 1.23 2.81
N THR A 70 -7.40 1.55 1.78
CA THR A 70 -7.62 0.65 0.64
C THR A 70 -6.31 0.38 -0.11
N GLY A 71 -5.49 1.40 -0.34
CA GLY A 71 -4.17 1.26 -0.99
C GLY A 71 -3.21 0.35 -0.21
N ILE A 72 -3.22 0.41 1.13
CA ILE A 72 -2.50 -0.52 2.00
C ILE A 72 -2.93 -1.97 1.71
N ASN A 73 -4.24 -2.23 1.67
CA ASN A 73 -4.76 -3.56 1.37
C ASN A 73 -4.30 -4.04 -0.02
N CYS A 74 -4.33 -3.17 -1.02
CA CYS A 74 -3.87 -3.48 -2.37
C CYS A 74 -2.39 -3.93 -2.39
N PHE A 75 -1.51 -3.25 -1.64
CA PHE A 75 -0.10 -3.62 -1.54
C PHE A 75 0.10 -5.02 -0.94
N VAL A 76 -0.64 -5.34 0.11
CA VAL A 76 -0.56 -6.65 0.75
C VAL A 76 -1.15 -7.75 -0.14
N LEU A 77 -2.26 -7.47 -0.85
CA LEU A 77 -2.84 -8.39 -1.84
C LEU A 77 -1.83 -8.72 -2.95
N ILE A 78 -1.15 -7.71 -3.51
CA ILE A 78 -0.10 -7.93 -4.51
C ILE A 78 1.02 -8.81 -3.96
N THR A 79 1.51 -8.51 -2.76
CA THR A 79 2.58 -9.28 -2.11
C THR A 79 2.14 -10.72 -1.87
N GLY A 80 0.99 -10.93 -1.25
CA GLY A 80 0.47 -12.25 -0.92
C GLY A 80 0.19 -13.09 -2.17
N TYR A 81 -0.31 -12.47 -3.25
CA TYR A 81 -0.54 -13.17 -4.52
C TYR A 81 0.72 -13.84 -5.05
N PHE A 82 1.88 -13.18 -5.00
CA PHE A 82 3.13 -13.77 -5.46
C PHE A 82 3.75 -14.71 -4.41
N MET A 83 3.67 -14.34 -3.15
CA MET A 83 4.39 -15.03 -2.08
C MET A 83 3.73 -16.34 -1.63
N CYS A 84 2.42 -16.54 -1.82
CA CYS A 84 1.75 -17.79 -1.45
C CYS A 84 2.17 -19.00 -2.32
N LYS A 85 2.86 -18.79 -3.42
CA LYS A 85 3.48 -19.83 -4.27
C LYS A 85 5.00 -19.70 -4.39
N SER A 86 5.64 -18.92 -3.52
CA SER A 86 7.09 -18.71 -3.54
C SER A 86 7.67 -18.81 -2.14
N GLN A 87 9.00 -19.04 -2.10
CA GLN A 87 9.72 -19.08 -0.83
C GLN A 87 10.37 -17.73 -0.54
N ILE A 88 10.38 -17.36 0.73
CA ILE A 88 11.15 -16.23 1.22
C ILE A 88 12.60 -16.69 1.36
N THR A 89 13.51 -15.91 0.80
CA THR A 89 14.94 -16.08 0.99
C THR A 89 15.48 -14.96 1.88
N ALA A 90 16.54 -15.23 2.62
CA ALA A 90 17.24 -14.22 3.43
C ALA A 90 17.60 -12.98 2.57
N LYS A 91 18.03 -13.20 1.31
CA LYS A 91 18.33 -12.12 0.37
C LYS A 91 17.14 -11.19 0.13
N LYS A 92 15.93 -11.73 -0.06
CA LYS A 92 14.71 -10.90 -0.27
C LYS A 92 14.38 -10.09 0.98
N PHE A 93 14.55 -10.68 2.17
CA PHE A 93 14.31 -9.97 3.43
C PHE A 93 15.35 -8.89 3.68
N ILE A 94 16.64 -9.19 3.50
CA ILE A 94 17.74 -8.22 3.68
C ILE A 94 17.56 -7.03 2.72
N LYS A 95 17.16 -7.29 1.46
CA LYS A 95 16.84 -6.21 0.51
C LYS A 95 15.76 -5.28 1.06
N LEU A 96 14.65 -5.84 1.53
CA LEU A 96 13.52 -5.05 2.05
C LEU A 96 13.90 -4.28 3.32
N LEU A 97 14.63 -4.92 4.23
CA LEU A 97 15.17 -4.30 5.45
C LEU A 97 16.12 -3.15 5.12
N ALA A 98 17.09 -3.38 4.23
CA ALA A 98 18.05 -2.37 3.83
C ALA A 98 17.40 -1.15 3.18
N GLU A 99 16.30 -1.34 2.43
CA GLU A 99 15.53 -0.24 1.85
C GLU A 99 14.87 0.63 2.93
N VAL A 100 14.21 0.01 3.90
CA VAL A 100 13.56 0.73 5.02
C VAL A 100 14.56 1.47 5.87
N GLU A 101 15.65 0.79 6.30
CA GLU A 101 16.67 1.39 7.15
C GLU A 101 17.44 2.51 6.43
N PHE A 102 17.70 2.37 5.15
CA PHE A 102 18.33 3.42 4.36
C PHE A 102 17.53 4.73 4.44
N TYR A 103 16.22 4.67 4.21
CA TYR A 103 15.38 5.88 4.27
C TYR A 103 15.21 6.41 5.68
N ASN A 104 15.10 5.55 6.70
CA ASN A 104 15.04 5.98 8.10
C ASN A 104 16.27 6.76 8.51
N ILE A 105 17.46 6.30 8.13
CA ILE A 105 18.73 6.93 8.47
C ILE A 105 18.97 8.20 7.65
N ILE A 106 18.83 8.11 6.32
CA ILE A 106 19.18 9.23 5.42
C ILE A 106 18.24 10.42 5.62
N ILE A 107 16.92 10.19 5.74
CA ILE A 107 15.98 11.29 5.93
C ILE A 107 16.24 11.99 7.27
N TYR A 108 16.50 11.23 8.34
CA TYR A 108 16.85 11.82 9.63
C TYR A 108 18.14 12.62 9.57
N ALA A 109 19.17 12.07 8.92
CA ALA A 109 20.44 12.77 8.74
C ALA A 109 20.28 14.07 7.95
N VAL A 110 19.48 14.07 6.87
CA VAL A 110 19.18 15.29 6.10
C VAL A 110 18.47 16.32 6.95
N PHE A 111 17.48 15.96 7.75
CA PHE A 111 16.79 16.89 8.64
C PHE A 111 17.70 17.46 9.74
N CYS A 112 18.65 16.69 10.25
CA CYS A 112 19.64 17.19 11.19
C CYS A 112 20.63 18.15 10.50
N LEU A 113 21.12 17.81 9.31
CA LEU A 113 22.08 18.64 8.56
C LEU A 113 21.49 19.96 8.06
N THR A 114 20.20 19.97 7.73
CA THR A 114 19.48 21.19 7.29
C THR A 114 19.01 22.04 8.45
N GLY A 115 19.19 21.60 9.70
CA GLY A 115 18.74 22.32 10.89
C GLY A 115 17.24 22.25 11.15
N TYR A 116 16.50 21.40 10.38
CA TYR A 116 15.05 21.20 10.60
C TYR A 116 14.78 20.50 11.94
N THR A 117 15.72 19.67 12.39
CA THR A 117 15.69 19.06 13.72
C THR A 117 17.08 18.97 14.33
N THR A 118 17.16 18.89 15.65
CA THR A 118 18.42 18.65 16.37
C THR A 118 18.67 17.15 16.49
N PHE A 119 19.94 16.75 16.38
CA PHE A 119 20.30 15.34 16.57
C PHE A 119 20.04 14.90 18.02
N ALA A 120 19.37 13.78 18.19
CA ALA A 120 19.13 13.13 19.47
C ALA A 120 19.33 11.62 19.35
N TRP A 121 20.21 11.05 20.18
CA TRP A 121 20.51 9.61 20.19
C TRP A 121 19.25 8.74 20.35
N LYS A 122 18.35 9.15 21.23
CA LYS A 122 17.09 8.45 21.42
C LYS A 122 16.26 8.40 20.12
N ALA A 123 16.09 9.55 19.46
CA ALA A 123 15.34 9.64 18.21
C ALA A 123 15.99 8.84 17.08
N PHE A 124 17.32 8.76 17.04
CA PHE A 124 18.07 7.96 16.09
C PHE A 124 17.85 6.45 16.34
N LEU A 125 18.00 6.01 17.58
CA LEU A 125 17.77 4.61 17.95
C LEU A 125 16.33 4.19 17.72
N ASP A 126 15.36 5.05 18.01
CA ASP A 126 13.94 4.81 17.77
C ASP A 126 13.60 4.56 16.28
N ARG A 127 14.42 5.10 15.38
CA ARG A 127 14.25 4.90 13.92
C ARG A 127 14.86 3.58 13.42
N ILE A 128 15.94 3.11 14.06
CA ILE A 128 16.61 1.85 13.69
C ILE A 128 15.92 0.65 14.36
N ILE A 129 15.29 0.85 15.52
CA ILE A 129 14.61 -0.24 16.22
C ILE A 129 13.25 -0.50 15.59
N LEU A 130 13.19 -1.47 14.69
CA LEU A 130 11.98 -1.86 13.94
C LEU A 130 10.77 -2.21 14.81
N PHE A 131 10.98 -2.64 16.05
CA PHE A 131 9.93 -3.19 16.92
C PHE A 131 9.16 -2.13 17.71
N LYS A 132 9.59 -0.87 17.69
CA LYS A 132 9.02 0.18 18.56
C LYS A 132 7.66 0.70 18.11
N SER A 133 7.31 0.54 16.84
CA SER A 133 6.04 0.98 16.24
C SER A 133 5.22 -0.16 15.64
N ILE A 134 5.17 -1.30 16.34
CA ILE A 134 4.47 -2.50 15.84
C ILE A 134 2.96 -2.27 15.70
N SER A 135 2.36 -1.41 16.51
CA SER A 135 0.92 -1.15 16.44
C SER A 135 0.52 -0.27 15.26
N ASP A 136 1.31 0.75 14.93
CA ASP A 136 0.91 1.86 14.07
C ASP A 136 1.78 2.03 12.83
N GLY A 137 3.02 1.51 12.85
CA GLY A 137 3.98 1.65 11.75
C GLY A 137 3.75 0.64 10.63
N PHE A 138 3.30 1.10 9.46
CA PHE A 138 3.12 0.23 8.28
C PHE A 138 4.38 -0.56 7.93
N THR A 139 5.53 0.11 7.80
CA THR A 139 6.80 -0.51 7.34
C THR A 139 7.31 -1.57 8.32
N SER A 140 7.28 -1.28 9.62
CA SER A 140 7.69 -2.22 10.67
C SER A 140 6.79 -3.45 10.70
N CYS A 141 5.47 -3.23 10.67
CA CYS A 141 4.50 -4.33 10.61
C CYS A 141 4.63 -5.16 9.32
N PHE A 142 4.94 -4.51 8.19
CA PHE A 142 5.12 -5.21 6.93
C PHE A 142 6.38 -6.08 6.93
N LEU A 143 7.49 -5.62 7.52
CA LEU A 143 8.71 -6.41 7.70
C LEU A 143 8.47 -7.64 8.59
N LEU A 144 7.77 -7.47 9.72
CA LEU A 144 7.45 -8.58 10.61
C LEU A 144 6.45 -9.56 9.98
N PHE A 145 5.41 -9.05 9.33
CA PHE A 145 4.49 -9.87 8.54
C PHE A 145 5.24 -10.68 7.46
N TYR A 146 6.23 -10.06 6.80
CA TYR A 146 7.01 -10.75 5.77
C TYR A 146 7.72 -11.99 6.33
N LEU A 147 8.20 -11.93 7.58
CA LEU A 147 8.81 -13.08 8.27
C LEU A 147 7.79 -14.16 8.66
N LEU A 148 6.50 -13.83 8.79
CA LEU A 148 5.44 -14.81 9.06
C LEU A 148 5.00 -15.60 7.82
N ILE A 149 5.27 -15.11 6.61
CA ILE A 149 4.79 -15.74 5.36
C ILE A 149 5.16 -17.24 5.26
N PRO A 150 6.36 -17.73 5.62
CA PRO A 150 6.64 -19.16 5.57
C PRO A 150 5.71 -20.01 6.44
N PHE A 151 5.33 -19.50 7.61
CA PHE A 151 4.39 -20.17 8.52
C PHE A 151 2.96 -20.12 7.98
N LEU A 152 2.54 -18.98 7.41
CA LEU A 152 1.25 -18.85 6.73
C LEU A 152 1.16 -19.80 5.52
N ASN A 153 2.24 -19.97 4.77
CA ASN A 153 2.27 -20.93 3.67
C ASN A 153 2.11 -22.37 4.15
N LYS A 154 2.75 -22.75 5.27
CA LYS A 154 2.54 -24.05 5.89
C LYS A 154 1.09 -24.26 6.33
N LEU A 155 0.50 -23.26 7.00
CA LEU A 155 -0.89 -23.28 7.40
C LEU A 155 -1.81 -23.49 6.18
N ILE A 156 -1.66 -22.67 5.15
CA ILE A 156 -2.47 -22.74 3.92
C ILE A 156 -2.33 -24.12 3.24
N SER A 157 -1.12 -24.68 3.21
CA SER A 157 -0.89 -25.99 2.60
C SER A 157 -1.49 -27.17 3.36
N ALA A 158 -1.77 -27.00 4.65
CA ALA A 158 -2.39 -28.00 5.51
C ALA A 158 -3.93 -27.94 5.49
N LEU A 159 -4.53 -26.84 4.99
CA LEU A 159 -5.96 -26.64 4.96
C LEU A 159 -6.58 -27.17 3.65
N THR A 160 -7.73 -27.83 3.77
CA THR A 160 -8.62 -28.06 2.65
C THR A 160 -9.29 -26.75 2.20
N GLU A 161 -9.86 -26.70 0.99
CA GLU A 161 -10.62 -25.51 0.53
C GLU A 161 -11.74 -25.13 1.51
N LYS A 162 -12.44 -26.11 2.06
CA LYS A 162 -13.55 -25.90 3.01
C LYS A 162 -13.05 -25.26 4.31
N GLU A 163 -11.95 -25.77 4.86
CA GLU A 163 -11.35 -25.24 6.08
C GLU A 163 -10.78 -23.83 5.86
N HIS A 164 -10.09 -23.60 4.75
CA HIS A 164 -9.59 -22.27 4.40
C HIS A 164 -10.73 -21.25 4.29
N ARG A 165 -11.85 -21.63 3.63
CA ARG A 165 -13.04 -20.77 3.52
C ARG A 165 -13.69 -20.51 4.87
N LEU A 166 -13.77 -21.51 5.76
CA LEU A 166 -14.30 -21.34 7.12
C LEU A 166 -13.42 -20.41 7.96
N LEU A 167 -12.10 -20.60 7.90
CA LEU A 167 -11.14 -19.72 8.58
C LEU A 167 -11.29 -18.27 8.10
N LEU A 168 -11.39 -18.06 6.77
CA LEU A 168 -11.62 -16.73 6.20
C LEU A 168 -12.93 -16.12 6.69
N ALA A 169 -14.02 -16.90 6.70
CA ALA A 169 -15.32 -16.41 7.17
C ALA A 169 -15.22 -15.90 8.63
N TRP A 170 -14.59 -16.67 9.51
CA TRP A 170 -14.34 -16.25 10.89
C TRP A 170 -13.48 -15.00 10.99
N CYS A 171 -12.35 -14.96 10.27
CA CYS A 171 -11.48 -13.78 10.27
C CYS A 171 -12.21 -12.53 9.76
N LEU A 172 -12.99 -12.66 8.70
CA LEU A 172 -13.72 -11.51 8.11
C LEU A 172 -14.91 -11.06 8.99
N VAL A 173 -15.59 -11.98 9.67
CA VAL A 173 -16.62 -11.60 10.64
C VAL A 173 -15.99 -10.80 11.78
N VAL A 174 -14.95 -11.32 12.41
CA VAL A 174 -14.32 -10.69 13.59
C VAL A 174 -13.62 -9.38 13.21
N TYR A 175 -12.77 -9.38 12.19
CA TYR A 175 -11.88 -8.26 11.88
C TYR A 175 -12.46 -7.26 10.87
N THR A 176 -13.52 -7.62 10.15
CA THR A 176 -14.09 -6.72 9.11
C THR A 176 -15.55 -6.39 9.41
N LEU A 177 -16.41 -7.37 9.56
CA LEU A 177 -17.84 -7.13 9.71
C LEU A 177 -18.16 -6.42 11.04
N ILE A 178 -17.69 -6.95 12.15
CA ILE A 178 -17.92 -6.38 13.49
C ILE A 178 -17.43 -4.92 13.56
N PRO A 179 -16.17 -4.58 13.20
CA PRO A 179 -15.72 -3.17 13.21
C PRO A 179 -16.45 -2.27 12.22
N SER A 180 -16.90 -2.81 11.09
CA SER A 180 -17.67 -2.02 10.10
C SER A 180 -19.08 -1.67 10.60
N LEU A 181 -19.64 -2.47 11.51
CA LEU A 181 -20.93 -2.23 12.15
C LEU A 181 -20.82 -1.43 13.47
N GLY A 182 -19.64 -0.90 13.80
CA GLY A 182 -19.43 -0.10 15.01
C GLY A 182 -18.93 -0.88 16.21
N GLY A 183 -18.75 -2.20 16.09
CA GLY A 183 -18.09 -3.00 17.13
C GLY A 183 -16.60 -2.72 17.21
N TRP A 184 -15.98 -3.10 18.33
CA TRP A 184 -14.55 -2.89 18.54
C TRP A 184 -13.78 -4.22 18.53
N VAL A 185 -12.59 -4.19 17.93
CA VAL A 185 -11.65 -5.30 17.92
C VAL A 185 -10.24 -4.77 18.09
N THR A 186 -9.40 -5.48 18.84
CA THR A 186 -7.98 -5.14 18.91
C THR A 186 -7.35 -5.31 17.53
N PHE A 187 -6.87 -4.22 16.95
CA PHE A 187 -6.33 -4.14 15.61
C PHE A 187 -4.83 -3.89 15.63
N ASN A 188 -4.08 -4.66 14.84
CA ASN A 188 -2.71 -4.34 14.44
C ASN A 188 -2.46 -4.80 13.01
N TYR A 189 -1.53 -4.14 12.33
CA TYR A 189 -1.25 -4.42 10.92
C TYR A 189 -0.66 -5.82 10.68
N ILE A 190 0.06 -6.44 11.61
CA ILE A 190 0.64 -7.78 11.41
C ILE A 190 -0.47 -8.81 11.26
N THR A 191 -1.44 -8.79 12.19
CA THR A 191 -2.62 -9.68 12.14
C THR A 191 -3.44 -9.41 10.88
N TRP A 192 -3.70 -8.13 10.60
CA TRP A 192 -4.49 -7.74 9.43
C TRP A 192 -3.83 -8.14 8.11
N PHE A 193 -2.53 -7.95 7.94
CA PHE A 193 -1.80 -8.38 6.74
C PHE A 193 -1.83 -9.91 6.59
N SER A 194 -1.79 -10.64 7.70
CA SER A 194 -1.95 -12.09 7.69
C SER A 194 -3.34 -12.51 7.19
N ILE A 195 -4.39 -11.80 7.60
CA ILE A 195 -5.76 -12.05 7.10
C ILE A 195 -5.87 -11.74 5.60
N ILE A 196 -5.36 -10.59 5.14
CA ILE A 196 -5.35 -10.25 3.70
C ILE A 196 -4.55 -11.31 2.91
N TYR A 197 -3.46 -11.81 3.48
CA TYR A 197 -2.67 -12.87 2.87
C TYR A 197 -3.48 -14.15 2.69
N LEU A 198 -4.26 -14.56 3.69
CA LEU A 198 -5.18 -15.69 3.56
C LEU A 198 -6.25 -15.42 2.50
N VAL A 199 -6.80 -14.20 2.43
CA VAL A 199 -7.77 -13.81 1.39
C VAL A 199 -7.17 -14.00 0.00
N VAL A 200 -6.02 -13.41 -0.27
CA VAL A 200 -5.44 -13.47 -1.63
C VAL A 200 -4.90 -14.86 -1.96
N ALA A 201 -4.43 -15.62 -0.98
CA ALA A 201 -4.05 -17.00 -1.16
C ALA A 201 -5.26 -17.86 -1.58
N TYR A 202 -6.42 -17.66 -0.94
CA TYR A 202 -7.66 -18.32 -1.35
C TYR A 202 -8.05 -17.99 -2.81
N LEU A 203 -8.01 -16.69 -3.16
CA LEU A 203 -8.32 -16.23 -4.53
C LEU A 203 -7.37 -16.85 -5.58
N ARG A 204 -6.12 -17.12 -5.20
CA ARG A 204 -5.12 -17.70 -6.11
C ARG A 204 -5.19 -19.22 -6.19
N LEU A 205 -5.48 -19.90 -5.09
CA LEU A 205 -5.47 -21.36 -5.02
C LEU A 205 -6.79 -21.96 -5.50
N TYR A 206 -7.90 -21.26 -5.31
CA TYR A 206 -9.26 -21.71 -5.61
C TYR A 206 -10.00 -20.72 -6.52
N PRO A 207 -9.48 -20.45 -7.75
CA PRO A 207 -10.10 -19.50 -8.65
C PRO A 207 -11.50 -19.96 -9.06
N LYS A 208 -12.45 -19.03 -9.09
CA LYS A 208 -13.82 -19.27 -9.59
C LYS A 208 -13.98 -18.54 -10.92
N ALA A 209 -14.85 -19.05 -11.80
CA ALA A 209 -15.04 -18.50 -13.16
C ALA A 209 -15.33 -16.98 -13.18
N TRP A 210 -16.11 -16.47 -12.24
CA TRP A 210 -16.42 -15.04 -12.14
C TRP A 210 -15.18 -14.19 -11.79
N MET A 211 -14.19 -14.75 -11.05
CA MET A 211 -12.93 -14.05 -10.69
C MET A 211 -11.99 -13.89 -11.88
N GLU A 212 -12.25 -14.57 -12.98
CA GLU A 212 -11.47 -14.53 -14.21
C GLU A 212 -12.21 -13.80 -15.34
N ASN A 213 -13.45 -13.37 -15.10
CA ASN A 213 -14.24 -12.60 -16.05
C ASN A 213 -13.87 -11.09 -15.92
N GLU A 214 -13.19 -10.57 -16.93
CA GLU A 214 -12.73 -9.17 -16.97
C GLU A 214 -13.86 -8.16 -16.77
N LYS A 215 -15.03 -8.38 -17.42
CA LYS A 215 -16.19 -7.48 -17.32
C LYS A 215 -16.80 -7.48 -15.92
N VAL A 216 -16.94 -8.66 -15.32
CA VAL A 216 -17.46 -8.82 -13.95
C VAL A 216 -16.52 -8.13 -12.95
N CYS A 217 -15.21 -8.36 -13.08
CA CYS A 217 -14.21 -7.73 -12.22
C CYS A 217 -14.17 -6.20 -12.40
N ALA A 218 -14.31 -5.71 -13.63
CA ALA A 218 -14.38 -4.28 -13.91
C ALA A 218 -15.62 -3.63 -13.28
N ALA A 219 -16.79 -4.26 -13.45
CA ALA A 219 -18.04 -3.78 -12.86
C ALA A 219 -17.99 -3.80 -11.31
N ALA A 220 -17.43 -4.87 -10.72
CA ALA A 220 -17.24 -4.98 -9.27
C ALA A 220 -16.26 -3.92 -8.74
N ALA A 221 -15.15 -3.67 -9.44
CA ALA A 221 -14.19 -2.63 -9.07
C ALA A 221 -14.82 -1.22 -9.16
N ALA A 222 -15.50 -0.91 -10.25
CA ALA A 222 -16.19 0.37 -10.41
C ALA A 222 -17.30 0.56 -9.38
N GLY A 223 -18.14 -0.46 -9.15
CA GLY A 223 -19.22 -0.42 -8.17
C GLY A 223 -18.71 -0.24 -6.73
N SER A 224 -17.69 -1.00 -6.32
CA SER A 224 -17.11 -0.87 -4.98
C SER A 224 -16.41 0.47 -4.76
N LEU A 225 -15.74 1.02 -5.78
CA LEU A 225 -15.14 2.35 -5.75
C LEU A 225 -16.22 3.42 -5.60
N LEU A 226 -17.28 3.34 -6.41
CA LEU A 226 -18.40 4.27 -6.32
C LEU A 226 -19.08 4.23 -4.95
N LEU A 227 -19.31 3.04 -4.38
CA LEU A 227 -19.86 2.89 -3.03
C LEU A 227 -18.94 3.51 -1.96
N SER A 228 -17.62 3.33 -2.09
CA SER A 228 -16.65 3.96 -1.19
C SER A 228 -16.72 5.49 -1.27
N TRP A 229 -16.79 6.07 -2.48
CA TRP A 229 -16.92 7.51 -2.66
C TRP A 229 -18.26 8.05 -2.17
N LEU A 230 -19.36 7.33 -2.44
CA LEU A 230 -20.68 7.70 -1.95
C LEU A 230 -20.75 7.64 -0.41
N SER A 231 -20.09 6.68 0.22
CA SER A 231 -20.02 6.61 1.69
C SER A 231 -19.31 7.83 2.29
N VAL A 232 -18.19 8.25 1.70
CA VAL A 232 -17.44 9.44 2.14
C VAL A 232 -18.25 10.71 1.95
N VAL A 233 -18.83 10.90 0.77
CA VAL A 233 -19.67 12.08 0.47
C VAL A 233 -20.94 12.09 1.32
N GLY A 234 -21.57 10.93 1.50
CA GLY A 234 -22.77 10.79 2.31
C GLY A 234 -22.52 11.15 3.78
N VAL A 235 -21.48 10.57 4.39
CA VAL A 235 -21.09 10.89 5.76
C VAL A 235 -20.80 12.41 5.90
N ALA A 236 -20.03 12.98 4.99
CA ALA A 236 -19.71 14.39 4.99
C ALA A 236 -20.97 15.27 4.87
N TYR A 237 -21.87 14.92 3.97
CA TYR A 237 -23.14 15.66 3.77
C TYR A 237 -24.03 15.60 5.01
N PHE A 238 -24.26 14.40 5.56
CA PHE A 238 -25.12 14.26 6.74
C PHE A 238 -24.50 14.92 7.98
N SER A 239 -23.19 14.78 8.20
CA SER A 239 -22.49 15.43 9.31
C SER A 239 -22.60 16.94 9.25
N SER A 240 -22.51 17.53 8.04
CA SER A 240 -22.65 18.99 7.85
C SER A 240 -24.08 19.49 8.08
N LYS A 241 -25.10 18.68 7.79
CA LYS A 241 -26.52 19.05 7.96
C LYS A 241 -27.03 18.86 9.38
N MET A 242 -26.48 17.92 10.13
CA MET A 242 -26.93 17.60 11.48
C MET A 242 -26.23 18.44 12.55
N GLU A 243 -25.37 19.39 12.16
CA GLU A 243 -24.54 20.20 13.07
C GLU A 243 -23.79 19.33 14.10
N MET A 244 -23.64 18.06 13.79
CA MET A 244 -22.86 17.14 14.60
C MET A 244 -21.41 17.56 14.43
N GLY A 245 -20.93 18.40 15.33
CA GLY A 245 -19.50 18.72 15.38
C GLY A 245 -18.74 17.41 15.30
N LEU A 246 -17.88 17.26 14.35
CA LEU A 246 -16.97 16.18 13.93
C LEU A 246 -16.83 14.97 14.83
N VAL A 247 -17.91 14.38 15.20
CA VAL A 247 -17.90 13.13 15.95
C VAL A 247 -17.67 11.93 15.02
N TRP A 248 -17.92 12.12 13.72
CA TRP A 248 -17.77 11.04 12.73
C TRP A 248 -16.72 11.45 11.69
N PRO A 249 -15.58 10.74 11.63
CA PRO A 249 -14.61 10.98 10.57
C PRO A 249 -15.29 10.73 9.22
N TYR A 250 -15.12 11.64 8.28
CA TYR A 250 -15.67 11.57 6.92
C TYR A 250 -15.38 10.22 6.23
N TYR A 251 -14.32 9.57 6.64
CA TYR A 251 -13.87 8.29 6.10
C TYR A 251 -14.39 7.07 6.86
N TYR A 252 -15.38 7.20 7.75
CA TYR A 252 -15.83 6.11 8.64
C TYR A 252 -15.89 4.74 7.99
N CYS A 253 -16.46 4.62 6.80
CA CYS A 253 -16.62 3.34 6.09
C CYS A 253 -15.31 2.80 5.47
N VAL A 254 -14.27 3.63 5.40
CA VAL A 254 -12.94 3.33 4.82
C VAL A 254 -11.78 3.84 5.70
N ALA A 255 -12.08 4.26 6.94
CA ALA A 255 -11.13 4.88 7.87
C ALA A 255 -9.98 3.95 8.24
N ASP A 256 -10.26 2.66 8.31
CA ASP A 256 -9.28 1.62 8.62
C ASP A 256 -9.22 0.56 7.53
N SER A 257 -8.07 -0.09 7.40
CA SER A 257 -7.83 -1.11 6.37
C SER A 257 -8.78 -2.29 6.49
N ASN A 258 -9.26 -2.61 7.71
CA ASN A 258 -10.17 -3.70 7.98
C ASN A 258 -11.66 -3.36 7.76
N LYS A 259 -11.99 -2.12 7.41
CA LYS A 259 -13.37 -1.77 7.07
C LYS A 259 -13.83 -2.48 5.80
N LEU A 260 -15.11 -2.86 5.78
CA LEU A 260 -15.69 -3.67 4.71
C LEU A 260 -15.49 -3.05 3.33
N LEU A 261 -15.76 -1.75 3.17
CA LEU A 261 -15.57 -1.08 1.87
C LEU A 261 -14.09 -0.97 1.48
N ALA A 262 -13.18 -0.73 2.44
CA ALA A 262 -11.75 -0.67 2.16
C ALA A 262 -11.22 -2.03 1.66
N LEU A 263 -11.63 -3.13 2.29
CA LEU A 263 -11.23 -4.47 1.87
C LEU A 263 -11.89 -4.87 0.53
N THR A 264 -13.21 -4.69 0.42
CA THR A 264 -13.96 -5.08 -0.79
C THR A 264 -13.45 -4.33 -2.01
N THR A 265 -13.23 -3.01 -1.90
CA THR A 265 -12.68 -2.22 -3.01
C THR A 265 -11.28 -2.66 -3.39
N ALA A 266 -10.42 -2.98 -2.41
CA ALA A 266 -9.08 -3.49 -2.70
C ALA A 266 -9.11 -4.85 -3.42
N VAL A 267 -9.97 -5.78 -2.99
CA VAL A 267 -10.11 -7.11 -3.62
C VAL A 267 -10.67 -6.98 -5.04
N CYS A 268 -11.73 -6.18 -5.23
CA CYS A 268 -12.31 -5.96 -6.55
C CYS A 268 -11.34 -5.29 -7.52
N ALA A 269 -10.61 -4.27 -7.06
CA ALA A 269 -9.56 -3.61 -7.84
C ALA A 269 -8.43 -4.60 -8.18
N PHE A 270 -7.98 -5.41 -7.23
CA PHE A 270 -6.97 -6.44 -7.47
C PHE A 270 -7.42 -7.43 -8.56
N LEU A 271 -8.65 -7.95 -8.48
CA LEU A 271 -9.20 -8.87 -9.48
C LEU A 271 -9.32 -8.21 -10.86
N PHE A 272 -9.72 -6.94 -10.92
CA PHE A 272 -9.76 -6.18 -12.18
C PHE A 272 -8.36 -6.08 -12.80
N PHE A 273 -7.38 -5.56 -12.07
CA PHE A 273 -6.03 -5.40 -12.60
C PHE A 273 -5.37 -6.75 -12.92
N LYS A 274 -5.64 -7.80 -12.12
CA LYS A 274 -5.16 -9.16 -12.41
C LYS A 274 -5.61 -9.64 -13.80
N ASN A 275 -6.85 -9.33 -14.18
CA ASN A 275 -7.44 -9.76 -15.44
C ASN A 275 -7.25 -8.75 -16.58
N LEU A 276 -6.69 -7.59 -16.30
CA LEU A 276 -6.45 -6.55 -17.30
C LEU A 276 -5.46 -7.06 -18.36
N LYS A 277 -5.93 -7.12 -19.62
CA LYS A 277 -5.13 -7.55 -20.74
C LYS A 277 -4.19 -6.44 -21.18
N MET A 278 -2.94 -6.54 -20.81
CA MET A 278 -1.90 -5.62 -21.27
C MET A 278 -0.60 -6.37 -21.53
N GLY A 279 0.14 -5.90 -22.53
CA GLY A 279 1.47 -6.42 -22.86
C GLY A 279 2.53 -5.99 -21.81
N TYR A 280 3.71 -6.59 -21.94
CA TYR A 280 4.86 -6.19 -21.12
C TYR A 280 5.24 -4.73 -21.40
N SER A 281 5.37 -3.94 -20.34
CA SER A 281 5.83 -2.55 -20.39
C SER A 281 7.03 -2.36 -19.47
N LYS A 282 8.18 -2.09 -20.07
CA LYS A 282 9.43 -1.80 -19.33
C LYS A 282 9.27 -0.57 -18.44
N THR A 283 8.58 0.47 -18.93
CA THR A 283 8.35 1.72 -18.19
C THR A 283 7.54 1.47 -16.93
N ILE A 284 6.38 0.80 -17.05
CA ILE A 284 5.54 0.45 -15.90
C ILE A 284 6.33 -0.37 -14.88
N ASN A 285 7.04 -1.40 -15.33
CA ASN A 285 7.81 -2.27 -14.47
C ASN A 285 8.97 -1.54 -13.77
N THR A 286 9.56 -0.52 -14.40
CA THR A 286 10.62 0.32 -13.81
C THR A 286 10.06 1.26 -12.75
N ILE A 287 8.95 1.94 -13.02
CA ILE A 287 8.30 2.83 -12.06
C ILE A 287 7.79 2.04 -10.85
N ALA A 288 7.13 0.92 -11.09
CA ALA A 288 6.59 0.07 -10.02
C ALA A 288 7.67 -0.52 -9.10
N ALA A 289 8.90 -0.67 -9.59
CA ALA A 289 10.02 -1.15 -8.78
C ALA A 289 10.32 -0.21 -7.59
N SER A 290 10.04 1.08 -7.73
CA SER A 290 10.24 2.11 -6.72
C SER A 290 8.99 2.40 -5.87
N ALA A 291 7.87 1.71 -6.09
CA ALA A 291 6.61 2.06 -5.41
C ALA A 291 6.71 1.95 -3.88
N PHE A 292 7.46 0.98 -3.36
CA PHE A 292 7.70 0.87 -1.91
C PHE A 292 8.64 1.97 -1.40
N GLY A 293 9.67 2.32 -2.15
CA GLY A 293 10.55 3.46 -1.87
C GLY A 293 9.80 4.78 -1.83
N VAL A 294 8.82 4.98 -2.71
CA VAL A 294 7.93 6.17 -2.65
C VAL A 294 7.26 6.26 -1.28
N LEU A 295 6.74 5.15 -0.73
CA LEU A 295 6.15 5.12 0.61
C LEU A 295 7.19 5.46 1.69
N CYS A 296 8.35 4.80 1.64
CA CYS A 296 9.43 4.99 2.61
C CYS A 296 9.98 6.43 2.63
N ILE A 297 9.81 7.19 1.55
CA ILE A 297 10.22 8.60 1.48
C ILE A 297 9.11 9.51 2.01
N HIS A 298 7.97 9.60 1.31
CA HIS A 298 6.95 10.63 1.60
C HIS A 298 6.18 10.41 2.91
N ALA A 299 6.16 9.20 3.42
CA ALA A 299 5.48 8.82 4.66
C ALA A 299 6.44 8.30 5.75
N ASN A 300 7.73 8.61 5.63
CA ASN A 300 8.79 8.11 6.50
C ASN A 300 8.52 8.30 8.00
N SER A 301 8.10 9.49 8.38
CA SER A 301 7.88 9.87 9.79
C SER A 301 6.90 11.03 9.87
N ASP A 302 6.41 11.33 11.09
CA ASP A 302 5.56 12.50 11.32
C ASP A 302 6.27 13.80 10.92
N MET A 303 7.57 13.88 11.21
CA MET A 303 8.39 15.01 10.80
C MET A 303 8.43 15.17 9.28
N MET A 304 8.63 14.09 8.54
CA MET A 304 8.61 14.11 7.07
C MET A 304 7.23 14.49 6.53
N ARG A 305 6.16 13.98 7.12
CA ARG A 305 4.79 14.31 6.74
C ARG A 305 4.47 15.78 6.97
N GLN A 306 4.89 16.33 8.12
CA GLN A 306 4.73 17.75 8.42
C GLN A 306 5.53 18.61 7.46
N TRP A 307 6.83 18.35 7.30
CA TRP A 307 7.69 19.08 6.38
C TRP A 307 7.15 19.07 4.95
N LEU A 308 6.78 17.90 4.44
CA LEU A 308 6.34 17.75 3.06
C LEU A 308 4.99 18.43 2.79
N TRP A 309 3.99 18.16 3.63
CA TRP A 309 2.62 18.56 3.33
C TRP A 309 2.24 19.94 3.86
N ARG A 310 2.84 20.37 4.96
CA ARG A 310 2.58 21.68 5.58
C ARG A 310 3.58 22.73 5.14
N ASP A 311 4.88 22.43 5.19
CA ASP A 311 5.90 23.45 4.96
C ASP A 311 6.23 23.57 3.46
N VAL A 312 6.49 22.46 2.75
CA VAL A 312 6.88 22.49 1.32
C VAL A 312 5.68 22.68 0.40
N CYS A 313 4.67 21.80 0.51
CA CYS A 313 3.48 21.87 -0.35
C CYS A 313 2.49 22.95 0.08
N ASN A 314 2.49 23.33 1.36
CA ASN A 314 1.57 24.33 1.93
C ASN A 314 0.11 24.09 1.53
N ASN A 315 -0.39 22.88 1.79
CA ASN A 315 -1.71 22.43 1.32
C ASN A 315 -2.85 23.31 1.85
N VAL A 316 -2.72 23.78 3.12
CA VAL A 316 -3.72 24.69 3.73
C VAL A 316 -3.71 26.05 3.04
N GLY A 317 -2.54 26.60 2.70
CA GLY A 317 -2.44 27.84 1.92
C GLY A 317 -3.06 27.68 0.52
N ALA A 318 -2.76 26.59 -0.17
CA ALA A 318 -3.34 26.28 -1.47
C ALA A 318 -4.88 26.08 -1.40
N TYR A 319 -5.41 25.55 -0.30
CA TYR A 319 -6.84 25.41 -0.09
C TYR A 319 -7.57 26.76 -0.05
N GLN A 320 -6.93 27.85 0.38
CA GLN A 320 -7.52 29.18 0.37
C GLN A 320 -7.64 29.77 -1.04
N THR A 321 -7.03 29.17 -2.04
CA THR A 321 -7.03 29.61 -3.43
C THR A 321 -8.11 28.91 -4.27
N ASN A 322 -8.31 29.41 -5.51
CA ASN A 322 -9.16 28.74 -6.50
C ASN A 322 -8.47 27.57 -7.21
N TYR A 323 -7.16 27.37 -6.98
CA TYR A 323 -6.34 26.33 -7.63
C TYR A 323 -6.20 25.05 -6.80
N THR A 324 -6.99 24.88 -5.74
CA THR A 324 -6.92 23.75 -4.81
C THR A 324 -6.88 22.39 -5.53
N VAL A 325 -7.76 22.19 -6.51
CA VAL A 325 -7.84 20.91 -7.27
C VAL A 325 -6.58 20.67 -8.07
N LEU A 326 -6.12 21.68 -8.81
CA LEU A 326 -4.90 21.59 -9.62
C LEU A 326 -3.66 21.35 -8.75
N HIS A 327 -3.58 22.04 -7.61
CA HIS A 327 -2.52 21.86 -6.63
C HIS A 327 -2.53 20.44 -6.05
N ALA A 328 -3.68 19.90 -5.67
CA ALA A 328 -3.79 18.55 -5.12
C ALA A 328 -3.31 17.49 -6.12
N VAL A 329 -3.74 17.58 -7.37
CA VAL A 329 -3.32 16.65 -8.44
C VAL A 329 -1.83 16.84 -8.74
N GLY A 330 -1.39 18.09 -8.90
CA GLY A 330 0.01 18.44 -9.22
C GLY A 330 0.98 17.95 -8.15
N CYS A 331 0.69 18.19 -6.85
CA CYS A 331 1.52 17.71 -5.75
C CYS A 331 1.66 16.19 -5.74
N VAL A 332 0.56 15.45 -5.91
CA VAL A 332 0.61 13.98 -5.93
C VAL A 332 1.49 13.48 -7.06
N VAL A 333 1.36 14.04 -8.26
CA VAL A 333 2.17 13.65 -9.41
C VAL A 333 3.65 14.01 -9.18
N VAL A 334 3.95 15.23 -8.76
CA VAL A 334 5.33 15.69 -8.53
C VAL A 334 6.01 14.84 -7.44
N ILE A 335 5.35 14.65 -6.30
CA ILE A 335 5.89 13.85 -5.20
C ILE A 335 6.14 12.41 -5.65
N TYR A 336 5.17 11.80 -6.36
CA TYR A 336 5.34 10.45 -6.88
C TYR A 336 6.56 10.34 -7.79
N VAL A 337 6.70 11.27 -8.73
CA VAL A 337 7.83 11.30 -9.70
C VAL A 337 9.16 11.52 -8.96
N VAL A 338 9.25 12.53 -8.09
CA VAL A 338 10.48 12.84 -7.35
C VAL A 338 10.91 11.67 -6.47
N CYS A 339 9.99 11.10 -5.70
CA CYS A 339 10.29 9.93 -4.87
C CYS A 339 10.72 8.71 -5.72
N THR A 340 10.09 8.50 -6.89
CA THR A 340 10.48 7.44 -7.82
C THR A 340 11.89 7.66 -8.35
N MET A 341 12.27 8.89 -8.69
CA MET A 341 13.62 9.22 -9.16
C MET A 341 14.67 8.98 -8.07
N ILE A 342 14.41 9.43 -6.84
CA ILE A 342 15.29 9.22 -5.70
C ILE A 342 15.48 7.71 -5.45
N ASP A 343 14.40 6.95 -5.44
CA ASP A 343 14.49 5.51 -5.21
C ASP A 343 15.17 4.75 -6.36
N ALA A 344 14.93 5.16 -7.60
CA ALA A 344 15.63 4.58 -8.77
C ALA A 344 17.15 4.80 -8.68
N LEU A 345 17.61 5.95 -8.17
CA LEU A 345 19.02 6.20 -7.89
C LEU A 345 19.54 5.28 -6.77
N ARG A 346 18.81 5.14 -5.65
CA ARG A 346 19.14 4.21 -4.56
C ARG A 346 19.28 2.78 -5.08
N ILE A 347 18.31 2.32 -5.88
CA ILE A 347 18.35 0.97 -6.47
C ILE A 347 19.61 0.79 -7.32
N ARG A 348 19.97 1.78 -8.13
CA ARG A 348 21.12 1.70 -9.03
C ARG A 348 22.45 1.76 -8.28
N LEU A 349 22.57 2.68 -7.32
CA LEU A 349 23.85 2.99 -6.67
C LEU A 349 24.14 2.12 -5.44
N LEU A 350 23.13 1.65 -4.74
CA LEU A 350 23.26 0.94 -3.47
C LEU A 350 22.72 -0.49 -3.53
N GLU A 351 21.47 -0.67 -3.93
CA GLU A 351 20.81 -1.98 -3.86
C GLU A 351 21.48 -3.01 -4.78
N ARG A 352 21.72 -2.65 -6.05
CA ARG A 352 22.33 -3.58 -7.02
C ARG A 352 23.75 -4.00 -6.62
N PRO A 353 24.66 -3.10 -6.20
CA PRO A 353 25.98 -3.49 -5.68
C PRO A 353 25.89 -4.37 -4.44
N LEU A 354 25.02 -4.03 -3.47
CA LEU A 354 24.81 -4.84 -2.26
C LEU A 354 24.38 -6.26 -2.60
N LEU A 355 23.39 -6.41 -3.49
CA LEU A 355 22.88 -7.72 -3.89
C LEU A 355 23.94 -8.56 -4.64
N ARG A 356 24.80 -7.94 -5.44
CA ARG A 356 25.93 -8.62 -6.10
C ARG A 356 26.93 -9.13 -5.07
N CYS A 357 27.33 -8.29 -4.11
CA CYS A 357 28.22 -8.70 -3.02
C CYS A 357 27.65 -9.88 -2.20
N LEU A 358 26.34 -9.86 -1.94
CA LEU A 358 25.68 -10.97 -1.26
C LEU A 358 25.70 -12.26 -2.09
N ASP A 359 25.46 -12.18 -3.40
CA ASP A 359 25.53 -13.33 -4.29
C ASP A 359 26.94 -13.94 -4.33
N GLU A 360 27.97 -13.12 -4.43
CA GLU A 360 29.36 -13.54 -4.44
C GLU A 360 29.74 -14.26 -3.12
N LYS A 361 29.36 -13.69 -1.97
CA LYS A 361 29.61 -14.31 -0.66
C LYS A 361 28.85 -15.64 -0.48
N MET A 362 27.63 -15.72 -1.00
CA MET A 362 26.85 -16.96 -0.96
C MET A 362 27.47 -18.05 -1.87
N ALA A 363 27.93 -17.67 -3.06
CA ALA A 363 28.61 -18.57 -3.97
C ALA A 363 29.94 -19.10 -3.37
N GLN A 364 30.73 -18.22 -2.75
CA GLN A 364 31.96 -18.62 -2.05
C GLN A 364 31.70 -19.60 -0.91
N LYS A 365 30.65 -19.37 -0.10
CA LYS A 365 30.27 -20.33 0.95
C LYS A 365 29.82 -21.68 0.39
N ALA A 366 29.05 -21.67 -0.71
CA ALA A 366 28.61 -22.90 -1.34
C ALA A 366 29.77 -23.71 -1.98
N ALA A 367 30.85 -23.04 -2.40
CA ALA A 367 32.06 -23.71 -2.94
C ALA A 367 33.02 -24.19 -1.84
N ALA A 368 32.86 -23.77 -0.61
CA ALA A 368 33.68 -24.15 0.54
C ALA A 368 33.12 -25.34 1.35
N TRP A 369 31.96 -25.85 0.98
CA TRP A 369 31.28 -27.06 1.49
C TRP A 369 31.31 -28.16 0.41
#